data_eb0192e9a529e19c1c86824e515f2d4b
#
_entry.id   eb0192e9a529e19c1c86824e515f2d4b
#
_cell.length_a   1.000
_cell.length_b   1.000
_cell.length_c   1.000
_cell.angle_alpha   90.00
_cell.angle_beta   90.00
_cell.angle_gamma   90.00
#
_symmetry.space_group_name_H-M   'P 1'
#
loop_
_entity.id
_entity.type
_entity.pdbx_description
1 polymer ?
#
loop_
_entity_poly.entity_id
_entity_poly.type
_entity_poly.pdbx_seq_one_letter_code
_entity_poly.pdbx_strand_id
1 'polypeptide(L)'
;KGMMKRRNGRIIGIASVVGVMGNPGQANYAASKAGMIGFSKALAQEVATRGITVNCVAPGFIESPMTDALTEAQKAQILGTIPTGRLGEGADVAAACVYLASAEAAYVTGQTLHVNGGMAMI
;
A
#
# COMPACT_ATOMS: atom_id res chain seq x y z
N LYS A 1 2.59 -14.56 -17.33
CA LYS A 1 2.92 -15.15 -18.65
C LYS A 1 2.32 -14.34 -19.78
N GLY A 2 1.01 -14.05 -19.72
CA GLY A 2 0.33 -13.22 -20.72
C GLY A 2 0.86 -11.80 -20.80
N MET A 3 1.14 -11.17 -19.65
CA MET A 3 1.72 -9.82 -19.59
C MET A 3 3.08 -9.75 -20.24
N MET A 4 3.91 -10.75 -20.03
CA MET A 4 5.24 -10.80 -20.65
C MET A 4 5.17 -10.91 -22.17
N LYS A 5 4.22 -11.67 -22.68
CA LYS A 5 3.99 -11.79 -24.13
C LYS A 5 3.50 -10.47 -24.74
N ARG A 6 2.58 -9.78 -24.06
CA ARG A 6 2.04 -8.51 -24.54
C ARG A 6 3.00 -7.33 -24.32
N ARG A 7 4.05 -7.51 -23.51
CA ARG A 7 4.97 -6.47 -23.08
C ARG A 7 4.23 -5.29 -22.47
N ASN A 8 3.20 -5.59 -21.69
CA ASN A 8 2.40 -4.61 -20.97
C ASN A 8 1.73 -5.29 -19.79
N GLY A 9 1.83 -4.67 -18.62
CA GLY A 9 1.14 -5.17 -17.43
C GLY A 9 1.36 -4.28 -16.24
N ARG A 10 0.47 -4.43 -15.28
CA ARG A 10 0.50 -3.73 -14.00
C ARG A 10 0.22 -4.75 -12.90
N ILE A 11 1.12 -4.85 -11.96
CA ILE A 11 0.96 -5.69 -10.77
C ILE A 11 1.01 -4.77 -9.57
N ILE A 12 -0.05 -4.79 -8.77
CA ILE A 12 -0.19 -3.92 -7.61
C ILE A 12 -0.48 -4.78 -6.39
N GLY A 13 0.46 -4.76 -5.43
CA GLY A 13 0.30 -5.44 -4.16
C GLY A 13 -0.29 -4.49 -3.12
N ILE A 14 -1.17 -5.00 -2.27
CA ILE A 14 -1.71 -4.21 -1.16
C ILE A 14 -0.93 -4.58 0.09
N ALA A 15 -0.03 -3.70 0.50
CA ALA A 15 0.76 -3.84 1.71
C ALA A 15 0.00 -3.19 2.89
N SER A 16 0.73 -2.59 3.81
CA SER A 16 0.13 -1.91 4.96
C SER A 16 1.19 -1.03 5.62
N VAL A 17 0.74 0.03 6.27
CA VAL A 17 1.61 0.84 7.12
C VAL A 17 2.29 -0.03 8.20
N VAL A 18 1.64 -1.08 8.68
CA VAL A 18 2.20 -2.02 9.66
C VAL A 18 3.42 -2.74 9.10
N GLY A 19 3.44 -3.10 7.82
CA GLY A 19 4.58 -3.72 7.17
C GLY A 19 5.77 -2.78 7.03
N VAL A 20 5.53 -1.47 7.04
CA VAL A 20 6.55 -0.43 6.93
C VAL A 20 7.08 -0.03 8.30
N MET A 21 6.19 0.19 9.27
CA MET A 21 6.53 0.69 10.61
C MET A 21 6.67 -0.40 11.67
N GLY A 22 6.00 -1.53 11.47
CA GLY A 22 5.81 -2.52 12.52
C GLY A 22 4.70 -2.10 13.49
N ASN A 23 4.23 -3.04 14.27
CA ASN A 23 3.26 -2.79 15.33
C ASN A 23 3.34 -3.91 16.36
N PRO A 24 3.39 -3.60 17.66
CA PRO A 24 3.41 -4.64 18.70
C PRO A 24 2.24 -5.59 18.56
N GLY A 25 2.53 -6.90 18.68
CA GLY A 25 1.51 -7.94 18.57
C GLY A 25 1.16 -8.37 17.15
N GLN A 26 1.76 -7.75 16.12
CA GLN A 26 1.50 -8.05 14.72
C GLN A 26 2.75 -8.45 13.94
N ALA A 27 3.66 -9.20 14.59
CA ALA A 27 4.92 -9.60 13.95
C ALA A 27 4.71 -10.38 12.65
N ASN A 28 3.80 -11.36 12.65
CA ASN A 28 3.51 -12.16 11.46
C ASN A 28 2.89 -11.33 10.34
N TYR A 29 1.94 -10.48 10.69
CA TYR A 29 1.30 -9.58 9.72
C TYR A 29 2.30 -8.58 9.14
N ALA A 30 3.12 -7.96 10.00
CA ALA A 30 4.16 -7.04 9.59
C ALA A 30 5.17 -7.71 8.66
N ALA A 31 5.62 -8.92 9.00
CA ALA A 31 6.55 -9.68 8.17
C ALA A 31 5.95 -10.01 6.81
N SER A 32 4.69 -10.43 6.76
CA SER A 32 3.98 -10.72 5.51
C SER A 32 3.89 -9.50 4.61
N LYS A 33 3.52 -8.35 5.17
CA LYS A 33 3.35 -7.11 4.38
C LYS A 33 4.69 -6.52 3.96
N ALA A 34 5.71 -6.58 4.82
CA ALA A 34 7.07 -6.16 4.47
C ALA A 34 7.68 -7.09 3.40
N GLY A 35 7.41 -8.38 3.51
CA GLY A 35 7.83 -9.37 2.52
C GLY A 35 7.24 -9.09 1.13
N MET A 36 5.99 -8.65 1.07
CA MET A 36 5.34 -8.25 -0.17
C MET A 36 6.08 -7.09 -0.84
N ILE A 37 6.52 -6.11 -0.07
CA ILE A 37 7.28 -4.96 -0.58
C ILE A 37 8.62 -5.42 -1.16
N GLY A 38 9.36 -6.25 -0.43
CA GLY A 38 10.63 -6.79 -0.90
C GLY A 38 10.47 -7.67 -2.14
N PHE A 39 9.48 -8.54 -2.14
CA PHE A 39 9.14 -9.38 -3.30
C PHE A 39 8.83 -8.52 -4.53
N SER A 40 8.05 -7.47 -4.36
CA SER A 40 7.66 -6.58 -5.45
C SER A 40 8.86 -5.88 -6.06
N LYS A 41 9.83 -5.46 -5.24
CA LYS A 41 11.07 -4.83 -5.72
C LYS A 41 11.88 -5.80 -6.57
N ALA A 42 12.03 -7.03 -6.13
CA ALA A 42 12.78 -8.05 -6.86
C ALA A 42 12.08 -8.38 -8.19
N LEU A 43 10.77 -8.60 -8.15
CA LEU A 43 10.00 -8.89 -9.35
C LEU A 43 10.01 -7.72 -10.34
N ALA A 44 9.93 -6.48 -9.84
CA ALA A 44 10.00 -5.30 -10.67
C ALA A 44 11.28 -5.27 -11.52
N GLN A 45 12.41 -5.61 -10.90
CA GLN A 45 13.69 -5.68 -11.62
C GLN A 45 13.69 -6.74 -12.71
N GLU A 46 13.05 -7.88 -12.45
CA GLU A 46 13.02 -9.00 -13.39
C GLU A 46 12.17 -8.71 -14.63
N VAL A 47 11.07 -7.94 -14.47
CA VAL A 47 10.10 -7.75 -15.56
C VAL A 47 10.08 -6.34 -16.14
N ALA A 48 10.95 -5.47 -15.68
CA ALA A 48 10.98 -4.06 -16.11
C ALA A 48 11.15 -3.92 -17.63
N THR A 49 12.02 -4.72 -18.23
CA THR A 49 12.28 -4.69 -19.68
C THR A 49 11.12 -5.22 -20.50
N ARG A 50 10.12 -5.81 -19.87
CA ARG A 50 8.92 -6.35 -20.53
C ARG A 50 7.73 -5.40 -20.48
N GLY A 51 7.95 -4.14 -20.07
CA GLY A 51 6.86 -3.15 -19.95
C GLY A 51 5.87 -3.46 -18.84
N ILE A 52 6.29 -4.22 -17.83
CA ILE A 52 5.49 -4.58 -16.67
C ILE A 52 5.98 -3.80 -15.47
N THR A 53 5.08 -3.10 -14.78
CA THR A 53 5.41 -2.43 -13.53
C THR A 53 4.87 -3.24 -12.35
N VAL A 54 5.62 -3.23 -11.25
CA VAL A 54 5.25 -3.93 -10.02
C VAL A 54 5.40 -2.95 -8.86
N ASN A 55 4.30 -2.57 -8.27
CA ASN A 55 4.25 -1.58 -7.19
C ASN A 55 3.38 -2.08 -6.04
N CYS A 56 3.49 -1.41 -4.92
CA CYS A 56 2.64 -1.65 -3.76
C CYS A 56 1.90 -0.38 -3.38
N VAL A 57 0.72 -0.56 -2.78
CA VAL A 57 0.02 0.49 -2.06
C VAL A 57 0.02 0.06 -0.59
N ALA A 58 0.46 0.96 0.28
CA ALA A 58 0.50 0.70 1.72
C ALA A 58 -0.48 1.64 2.44
N PRO A 59 -1.73 1.19 2.65
CA PRO A 59 -2.71 1.99 3.38
C PRO A 59 -2.37 2.08 4.86
N GLY A 60 -2.74 3.19 5.48
CA GLY A 60 -2.79 3.33 6.93
C GLY A 60 -4.13 2.88 7.48
N PHE A 61 -4.68 3.65 8.41
CA PHE A 61 -6.01 3.36 8.97
C PHE A 61 -7.11 3.85 8.04
N ILE A 62 -7.88 2.90 7.54
CA ILE A 62 -8.97 3.15 6.59
C ILE A 62 -10.30 2.83 7.27
N GLU A 63 -11.29 3.68 7.06
CA GLU A 63 -12.64 3.48 7.58
C GLU A 63 -13.21 2.15 7.11
N SER A 64 -13.72 1.37 8.06
CA SER A 64 -14.27 0.03 7.81
C SER A 64 -15.18 -0.36 8.97
N PRO A 65 -15.98 -1.42 8.84
CA PRO A 65 -16.75 -1.93 9.99
C PRO A 65 -15.88 -2.23 11.21
N MET A 66 -14.63 -2.65 11.00
CA MET A 66 -13.69 -2.92 12.10
C MET A 66 -13.33 -1.64 12.87
N THR A 67 -13.08 -0.52 12.17
CA THR A 67 -12.79 0.75 12.82
C THR A 67 -14.04 1.35 13.46
N ASP A 68 -15.22 1.13 12.88
CA ASP A 68 -16.49 1.58 13.43
C ASP A 68 -16.82 0.90 14.76
N ALA A 69 -16.32 -0.33 14.97
CA ALA A 69 -16.51 -1.09 16.19
C ALA A 69 -15.60 -0.64 17.34
N LEU A 70 -14.64 0.23 17.10
CA LEU A 70 -13.72 0.73 18.12
C LEU A 70 -14.45 1.67 19.09
N THR A 71 -13.98 1.73 20.35
CA THR A 71 -14.47 2.71 21.33
C THR A 71 -14.04 4.11 20.92
N GLU A 72 -14.71 5.12 21.47
CA GLU A 72 -14.34 6.53 21.23
C GLU A 72 -12.90 6.81 21.67
N ALA A 73 -12.47 6.22 22.80
CA ALA A 73 -11.09 6.37 23.27
C ALA A 73 -10.08 5.76 22.31
N GLN A 74 -10.38 4.57 21.77
CA GLN A 74 -9.52 3.90 20.78
C GLN A 74 -9.43 4.70 19.48
N LYS A 75 -10.55 5.22 18.99
CA LYS A 75 -10.59 6.07 17.79
C LYS A 75 -9.78 7.35 18.00
N ALA A 76 -9.94 7.99 19.15
CA ALA A 76 -9.19 9.21 19.47
C ALA A 76 -7.69 8.96 19.49
N GLN A 77 -7.26 7.82 20.04
CA GLN A 77 -5.85 7.45 20.07
C GLN A 77 -5.29 7.25 18.66
N ILE A 78 -6.02 6.57 17.80
CA ILE A 78 -5.63 6.37 16.39
C ILE A 78 -5.56 7.70 15.66
N LEU A 79 -6.59 8.52 15.77
CA LEU A 79 -6.64 9.84 15.11
C LEU A 79 -5.50 10.74 15.56
N GLY A 80 -5.07 10.63 16.81
CA GLY A 80 -3.93 11.37 17.33
C GLY A 80 -2.60 11.04 16.66
N THR A 81 -2.51 9.87 16.00
CA THR A 81 -1.30 9.46 15.28
C THR A 81 -1.32 9.85 13.81
N ILE A 82 -2.42 10.41 13.32
CA ILE A 82 -2.60 10.76 11.91
C ILE A 82 -2.55 12.28 11.75
N PRO A 83 -1.50 12.83 11.13
CA PRO A 83 -1.39 14.28 10.96
C PRO A 83 -2.58 14.96 10.28
N THR A 84 -3.22 14.31 9.30
CA THR A 84 -4.41 14.89 8.65
C THR A 84 -5.65 14.87 9.55
N GLY A 85 -5.60 14.15 10.66
CA GLY A 85 -6.67 14.15 11.67
C GLY A 85 -7.91 13.35 11.31
N ARG A 86 -7.85 12.51 10.28
CA ARG A 86 -8.98 11.65 9.87
C ARG A 86 -8.50 10.28 9.41
N LEU A 87 -9.39 9.31 9.50
CA LEU A 87 -9.19 8.01 8.83
C LEU A 87 -9.27 8.20 7.32
N GLY A 88 -8.57 7.36 6.58
CA GLY A 88 -8.75 7.31 5.14
C GLY A 88 -10.05 6.59 4.78
N GLU A 89 -10.45 6.74 3.54
CA GLU A 89 -11.59 6.03 2.98
C GLU A 89 -11.10 5.04 1.92
N GLY A 90 -11.94 4.06 1.61
CA GLY A 90 -11.64 3.11 0.53
C GLY A 90 -11.32 3.80 -0.80
N ALA A 91 -11.98 4.93 -1.07
CA ALA A 91 -11.73 5.74 -2.26
C ALA A 91 -10.30 6.30 -2.31
N ASP A 92 -9.70 6.62 -1.16
CA ASP A 92 -8.33 7.11 -1.08
C ASP A 92 -7.34 6.03 -1.56
N VAL A 93 -7.56 4.79 -1.14
CA VAL A 93 -6.74 3.65 -1.55
C VAL A 93 -7.00 3.31 -3.02
N ALA A 94 -8.25 3.32 -3.44
CA ALA A 94 -8.64 3.05 -4.83
C ALA A 94 -7.99 4.03 -5.80
N ALA A 95 -7.93 5.31 -5.45
CA ALA A 95 -7.28 6.34 -6.28
C ALA A 95 -5.80 6.03 -6.52
N ALA A 96 -5.09 5.56 -5.49
CA ALA A 96 -3.70 5.16 -5.62
C ALA A 96 -3.55 3.96 -6.57
N CYS A 97 -4.43 2.96 -6.44
CA CYS A 97 -4.42 1.79 -7.30
C CYS A 97 -4.73 2.16 -8.76
N VAL A 98 -5.69 3.05 -8.99
CA VAL A 98 -6.04 3.54 -10.33
C VAL A 98 -4.85 4.23 -10.98
N TYR A 99 -4.15 5.09 -10.25
CA TYR A 99 -2.95 5.74 -10.76
C TYR A 99 -1.89 4.72 -11.18
N LEU A 100 -1.56 3.78 -10.29
CA LEU A 100 -0.52 2.79 -10.56
C LEU A 100 -0.90 1.83 -11.70
N ALA A 101 -2.19 1.63 -11.93
CA ALA A 101 -2.70 0.80 -13.02
C ALA A 101 -2.74 1.55 -14.35
N SER A 102 -2.63 2.87 -14.33
CA SER A 102 -2.81 3.72 -15.51
C SER A 102 -1.58 3.73 -16.42
N ALA A 103 -1.76 4.21 -17.65
CA ALA A 103 -0.67 4.42 -18.59
C ALA A 103 0.31 5.49 -18.08
N GLU A 104 -0.17 6.49 -17.33
CA GLU A 104 0.64 7.56 -16.77
C GLU A 104 1.70 7.05 -15.79
N ALA A 105 1.49 5.88 -15.19
CA ALA A 105 2.43 5.28 -14.23
C ALA A 105 3.48 4.38 -14.91
N ALA A 106 3.67 4.47 -16.21
CA ALA A 106 4.57 3.58 -16.95
C ALA A 106 6.03 3.65 -16.50
N TYR A 107 6.47 4.75 -15.91
CA TYR A 107 7.84 4.92 -15.43
C TYR A 107 7.95 4.72 -13.91
N VAL A 108 6.91 4.21 -13.27
CA VAL A 108 6.87 3.95 -11.83
C VAL A 108 6.86 2.44 -11.60
N THR A 109 7.93 1.90 -11.04
CA THR A 109 8.02 0.48 -10.71
C THR A 109 8.91 0.26 -9.49
N GLY A 110 8.65 -0.80 -8.75
CA GLY A 110 9.39 -1.11 -7.53
C GLY A 110 9.08 -0.17 -6.37
N GLN A 111 8.05 0.64 -6.47
CA GLN A 111 7.71 1.65 -5.48
C GLN A 111 6.57 1.23 -4.58
N THR A 112 6.52 1.83 -3.40
CA THR A 112 5.39 1.73 -2.49
C THR A 112 4.76 3.11 -2.34
N LEU A 113 3.49 3.20 -2.70
CA LEU A 113 2.73 4.43 -2.53
C LEU A 113 2.01 4.37 -1.18
N HIS A 114 2.41 5.25 -0.27
CA HIS A 114 1.87 5.30 1.08
C HIS A 114 0.62 6.17 1.12
N VAL A 115 -0.47 5.62 1.66
CA VAL A 115 -1.77 6.31 1.76
C VAL A 115 -2.22 6.25 3.21
N ASN A 116 -1.73 7.19 4.03
CA ASN A 116 -1.88 7.09 5.48
C ASN A 116 -2.11 8.43 6.20
N GLY A 117 -2.40 9.50 5.48
CA GLY A 117 -2.65 10.80 6.09
C GLY A 117 -1.43 11.41 6.80
N GLY A 118 -0.24 10.95 6.46
CA GLY A 118 1.01 11.42 7.06
C GLY A 118 1.47 10.64 8.29
N MET A 119 0.75 9.57 8.66
CA MET A 119 1.14 8.73 9.81
C MET A 119 2.57 8.22 9.68
N ALA A 120 2.99 7.84 8.50
CA ALA A 120 4.34 7.42 8.19
C ALA A 120 4.87 8.26 7.03
N MET A 121 5.90 9.04 7.30
CA MET A 121 6.55 9.89 6.29
C MET A 121 7.89 9.27 5.92
N ILE A 122 7.87 8.55 4.83
CA ILE A 122 9.03 7.75 4.41
C ILE A 122 9.55 8.24 3.09
#